data_2596319a9978d3da04236f1d5307cd2c
#
_entry.id   2596319a9978d3da04236f1d5307cd2c
#
_cell.length_a   1.000
_cell.length_b   1.000
_cell.length_c   1.000
_cell.angle_alpha   90.00
_cell.angle_beta   90.00
_cell.angle_gamma   90.00
#
_symmetry.space_group_name_H-M   'P 1'
#
loop_
_entity.id
_entity.type
_entity.pdbx_description
1 polymer ?
#
loop_
_entity_poly.entity_id
_entity_poly.type
_entity_poly.pdbx_seq_one_letter_code
_entity_poly.pdbx_strand_id
1 'polypeptide(L)'
;MAPERLEVLSTLKEITGFLNIQSHHDSFRNLGAFRNLEVIGGRTLTEYFASLYIVKTSLTSLGLRSLRKISSGSVAILENEELCYAGDINWTQIMRSQVHNTLLQNNRDPGKCIAGGAVCDKQCSSEGCWGPGNKMCLSCRTYNVDEECVPSCDPNLGLYEAGKEFISTLIILGQTTLLTSLIYASAFHFE
;
A
#
# COMPACT_ATOMS: atom_id res chain seq x y z
N MET A 1 -14.25 1.30 19.83
CA MET A 1 -13.34 2.49 19.81
C MET A 1 -13.69 3.27 18.56
N ALA A 2 -13.89 4.59 18.65
CA ALA A 2 -14.20 5.41 17.48
C ALA A 2 -13.02 5.45 16.52
N PRO A 3 -13.21 5.23 15.20
CA PRO A 3 -12.12 5.14 14.22
C PRO A 3 -11.20 6.38 14.18
N GLU A 4 -11.75 7.56 14.49
CA GLU A 4 -11.02 8.83 14.51
C GLU A 4 -9.88 8.84 15.54
N ARG A 5 -9.99 8.04 16.60
CA ARG A 5 -8.95 7.92 17.63
C ARG A 5 -7.73 7.14 17.14
N LEU A 6 -7.86 6.40 16.04
CA LEU A 6 -6.74 5.68 15.43
C LEU A 6 -5.82 6.62 14.63
N GLU A 7 -6.22 7.88 14.38
CA GLU A 7 -5.42 8.84 13.61
C GLU A 7 -4.05 9.13 14.24
N VAL A 8 -3.90 8.91 15.55
CA VAL A 8 -2.60 8.98 16.24
C VAL A 8 -1.56 8.00 15.67
N LEU A 9 -2.02 6.93 14.98
CA LEU A 9 -1.16 5.92 14.35
C LEU A 9 -0.70 6.33 12.95
N SER A 10 -1.15 7.49 12.46
CA SER A 10 -0.85 7.94 11.10
C SER A 10 0.66 8.19 10.83
N THR A 11 1.46 8.36 11.87
CA THR A 11 2.92 8.50 11.77
C THR A 11 3.67 7.17 11.87
N LEU A 12 2.96 6.06 12.16
CA LEU A 12 3.56 4.76 12.34
C LEU A 12 4.10 4.23 11.00
N LYS A 13 5.39 3.89 10.96
CA LYS A 13 6.06 3.34 9.78
C LYS A 13 6.37 1.86 9.88
N GLU A 14 6.59 1.35 11.08
CA GLU A 14 6.96 -0.04 11.30
C GLU A 14 6.24 -0.64 12.50
N ILE A 15 5.78 -1.88 12.33
CA ILE A 15 5.31 -2.75 13.40
C ILE A 15 6.28 -3.92 13.49
N THR A 16 6.96 -4.08 14.62
CA THR A 16 7.94 -5.17 14.81
C THR A 16 7.30 -6.55 14.94
N GLY A 17 6.12 -6.63 15.52
CA GLY A 17 5.30 -7.83 15.65
C GLY A 17 4.30 -8.01 14.52
N PHE A 18 3.03 -8.02 14.85
CA PHE A 18 1.89 -8.25 13.95
C PHE A 18 0.87 -7.11 14.00
N LEU A 19 0.05 -7.01 12.96
CA LEU A 19 -1.15 -6.19 12.92
C LEU A 19 -2.38 -7.11 12.92
N ASN A 20 -3.18 -7.03 13.97
CA ASN A 20 -4.42 -7.78 14.13
C ASN A 20 -5.61 -6.82 14.23
N ILE A 21 -6.55 -6.94 13.30
CA ILE A 21 -7.76 -6.12 13.20
C ILE A 21 -8.98 -7.04 13.25
N GLN A 22 -9.74 -6.92 14.34
CA GLN A 22 -10.98 -7.65 14.55
C GLN A 22 -12.01 -6.68 15.12
N SER A 23 -12.61 -5.88 14.25
CA SER A 23 -13.55 -4.86 14.68
C SER A 23 -14.69 -4.70 13.67
N HIS A 24 -15.91 -4.93 14.12
CA HIS A 24 -17.10 -4.66 13.36
C HIS A 24 -17.69 -3.31 13.81
N HIS A 25 -17.37 -2.26 13.07
CA HIS A 25 -17.87 -0.91 13.34
C HIS A 25 -18.17 -0.22 12.02
N ASP A 26 -19.40 0.27 11.86
CA ASP A 26 -19.91 0.77 10.57
C ASP A 26 -19.10 1.94 9.99
N SER A 27 -18.44 2.75 10.81
CA SER A 27 -17.58 3.84 10.37
C SER A 27 -16.16 3.40 10.04
N PHE A 28 -15.77 2.13 10.33
CA PHE A 28 -14.43 1.63 10.10
C PHE A 28 -14.33 0.98 8.73
N ARG A 29 -14.19 1.81 7.69
CA ARG A 29 -14.26 1.40 6.29
C ARG A 29 -12.92 1.08 5.64
N ASN A 30 -11.79 1.56 6.21
CA ASN A 30 -10.45 1.29 5.74
C ASN A 30 -9.43 1.47 6.87
N LEU A 31 -8.19 1.06 6.62
CA LEU A 31 -7.06 1.20 7.55
C LEU A 31 -6.23 2.47 7.26
N GLY A 32 -6.85 3.55 6.78
CA GLY A 32 -6.17 4.81 6.45
C GLY A 32 -5.40 5.44 7.62
N ALA A 33 -5.74 5.10 8.86
CA ALA A 33 -4.93 5.45 10.03
C ALA A 33 -3.50 4.87 9.97
N PHE A 34 -3.29 3.80 9.21
CA PHE A 34 -1.98 3.16 8.98
C PHE A 34 -1.39 3.53 7.61
N ARG A 35 -1.80 4.64 7.01
CA ARG A 35 -1.41 5.05 5.65
C ARG A 35 0.09 5.18 5.43
N ASN A 36 0.88 5.39 6.50
CA ASN A 36 2.35 5.50 6.44
C ASN A 36 3.06 4.22 6.92
N LEU A 37 2.33 3.15 7.24
CA LEU A 37 2.92 1.88 7.63
C LEU A 37 3.62 1.23 6.42
N GLU A 38 4.93 1.09 6.50
CA GLU A 38 5.79 0.57 5.44
C GLU A 38 6.16 -0.91 5.67
N VAL A 39 6.32 -1.32 6.95
CA VAL A 39 6.85 -2.65 7.29
C VAL A 39 6.07 -3.30 8.43
N ILE A 40 5.73 -4.58 8.25
CA ILE A 40 5.30 -5.48 9.33
C ILE A 40 6.39 -6.53 9.54
N GLY A 41 6.99 -6.55 10.72
CA GLY A 41 8.17 -7.36 11.04
C GLY A 41 7.87 -8.85 11.22
N GLY A 42 6.77 -9.18 11.87
CA GLY A 42 6.39 -10.57 12.16
C GLY A 42 7.30 -11.27 13.18
N ARG A 43 7.96 -10.52 14.08
CA ARG A 43 8.79 -11.12 15.17
C ARG A 43 7.95 -11.91 16.16
N THR A 44 6.71 -11.50 16.34
CA THR A 44 5.66 -12.23 17.03
C THR A 44 4.48 -12.36 16.10
N LEU A 45 3.74 -13.46 16.17
CA LEU A 45 2.63 -13.76 15.28
C LEU A 45 1.34 -13.87 16.08
N THR A 46 0.23 -13.47 15.49
CA THR A 46 -1.10 -13.73 16.01
C THR A 46 -1.61 -15.08 15.47
N GLU A 47 -2.50 -15.74 16.21
CA GLU A 47 -3.04 -17.07 15.85
C GLU A 47 -1.93 -18.09 15.50
N TYR A 48 -0.73 -17.92 16.05
CA TYR A 48 0.47 -18.74 15.84
C TYR A 48 1.09 -18.67 14.44
N PHE A 49 0.48 -17.97 13.47
CA PHE A 49 1.00 -17.97 12.08
C PHE A 49 0.95 -16.63 11.34
N ALA A 50 0.06 -15.70 11.73
CA ALA A 50 -0.17 -14.49 10.94
C ALA A 50 0.56 -13.26 11.50
N SER A 51 1.11 -12.46 10.62
CA SER A 51 1.64 -11.12 10.90
C SER A 51 0.69 -10.01 10.46
N LEU A 52 -0.17 -10.26 9.46
CA LEU A 52 -1.31 -9.43 9.13
C LEU A 52 -2.58 -10.28 9.23
N TYR A 53 -3.44 -9.92 10.17
CA TYR A 53 -4.66 -10.68 10.46
C TYR A 53 -5.86 -9.73 10.50
N ILE A 54 -6.79 -9.88 9.56
CA ILE A 54 -7.96 -9.01 9.41
C ILE A 54 -9.20 -9.89 9.30
N VAL A 55 -10.03 -9.89 10.33
CA VAL A 55 -11.16 -10.83 10.41
C VAL A 55 -12.42 -10.15 10.92
N LYS A 56 -13.56 -10.44 10.26
CA LYS A 56 -14.91 -9.99 10.67
C LYS A 56 -14.98 -8.49 10.87
N THR A 57 -14.50 -7.74 9.86
CA THR A 57 -14.52 -6.28 9.90
C THR A 57 -15.58 -5.70 8.96
N SER A 58 -15.87 -4.40 9.11
CA SER A 58 -16.72 -3.63 8.18
C SER A 58 -15.88 -2.92 7.10
N LEU A 59 -14.65 -3.33 6.89
CA LEU A 59 -13.76 -2.71 5.90
C LEU A 59 -14.29 -2.93 4.48
N THR A 60 -14.22 -1.89 3.66
CA THR A 60 -14.50 -1.96 2.22
C THR A 60 -13.23 -2.01 1.38
N SER A 61 -12.12 -1.52 1.95
CA SER A 61 -10.77 -1.57 1.36
C SER A 61 -9.72 -1.61 2.46
N LEU A 62 -8.50 -2.05 2.14
CA LEU A 62 -7.42 -2.08 3.13
C LEU A 62 -6.81 -0.70 3.39
N GLY A 63 -6.54 0.09 2.36
CA GLY A 63 -6.00 1.44 2.51
C GLY A 63 -4.56 1.52 3.04
N LEU A 64 -3.80 0.41 3.05
CA LEU A 64 -2.41 0.32 3.53
C LEU A 64 -1.41 0.80 2.46
N ARG A 65 -1.63 1.98 1.89
CA ARG A 65 -0.97 2.47 0.69
C ARG A 65 0.58 2.47 0.72
N SER A 66 1.17 2.57 1.90
CA SER A 66 2.63 2.59 2.06
C SER A 66 3.23 1.23 2.39
N LEU A 67 2.41 0.19 2.63
CA LEU A 67 2.92 -1.13 3.01
C LEU A 67 3.67 -1.76 1.84
N ARG A 68 4.97 -2.01 2.05
CA ARG A 68 5.89 -2.57 1.04
C ARG A 68 6.53 -3.88 1.48
N LYS A 69 6.42 -4.23 2.77
CA LYS A 69 7.14 -5.39 3.27
C LYS A 69 6.46 -6.05 4.47
N ILE A 70 6.30 -7.36 4.37
CA ILE A 70 6.01 -8.25 5.49
C ILE A 70 7.21 -9.19 5.62
N SER A 71 7.96 -9.07 6.73
CA SER A 71 9.26 -9.74 6.87
C SER A 71 9.13 -11.21 7.23
N SER A 72 8.10 -11.58 8.00
CA SER A 72 7.80 -12.95 8.44
C SER A 72 6.31 -13.08 8.75
N GLY A 73 5.82 -14.31 8.81
CA GLY A 73 4.43 -14.63 9.08
C GLY A 73 3.53 -14.53 7.85
N SER A 74 2.36 -15.13 7.96
CA SER A 74 1.36 -15.18 6.89
C SER A 74 0.43 -13.96 6.92
N VAL A 75 -0.28 -13.75 5.80
CA VAL A 75 -1.39 -12.81 5.69
C VAL A 75 -2.69 -13.60 5.76
N ALA A 76 -3.59 -13.25 6.66
CA ALA A 76 -4.92 -13.85 6.76
C ALA A 76 -5.99 -12.74 6.78
N ILE A 77 -6.86 -12.74 5.77
CA ILE A 77 -7.95 -11.78 5.61
C ILE A 77 -9.22 -12.58 5.39
N LEU A 78 -10.03 -12.68 6.44
CA LEU A 78 -11.10 -13.68 6.53
C LEU A 78 -12.44 -13.05 6.92
N GLU A 79 -13.50 -13.54 6.33
CA GLU A 79 -14.89 -13.21 6.73
C GLU A 79 -15.18 -11.69 6.75
N ASN A 80 -14.69 -10.94 5.74
CA ASN A 80 -14.95 -9.51 5.58
C ASN A 80 -15.94 -9.30 4.41
N GLU A 81 -17.23 -9.35 4.67
CA GLU A 81 -18.30 -9.40 3.67
C GLU A 81 -18.39 -8.15 2.77
N GLU A 82 -17.80 -7.04 3.20
CA GLU A 82 -17.77 -5.77 2.45
C GLU A 82 -16.42 -5.51 1.75
N LEU A 83 -15.39 -6.32 2.05
CA LEU A 83 -14.02 -6.04 1.63
C LEU A 83 -13.77 -6.41 0.17
N CYS A 84 -13.42 -5.42 -0.64
CA CYS A 84 -12.91 -5.55 -1.99
C CYS A 84 -11.38 -5.31 -2.04
N TYR A 85 -10.77 -5.45 -3.22
CA TYR A 85 -9.37 -5.17 -3.56
C TYR A 85 -8.32 -6.14 -2.96
N ALA A 86 -8.60 -6.81 -1.85
CA ALA A 86 -7.60 -7.67 -1.20
C ALA A 86 -7.11 -8.82 -2.10
N GLY A 87 -7.97 -9.32 -2.99
CA GLY A 87 -7.64 -10.34 -3.98
C GLY A 87 -6.84 -9.82 -5.18
N ASP A 88 -6.84 -8.51 -5.42
CA ASP A 88 -6.13 -7.89 -6.54
C ASP A 88 -4.66 -7.61 -6.21
N ILE A 89 -4.28 -7.66 -4.92
CA ILE A 89 -2.92 -7.37 -4.45
C ILE A 89 -2.00 -8.54 -4.76
N ASN A 90 -0.86 -8.25 -5.38
CA ASN A 90 0.23 -9.20 -5.53
C ASN A 90 1.02 -9.32 -4.21
N TRP A 91 0.51 -10.15 -3.29
CA TRP A 91 1.11 -10.35 -1.98
C TRP A 91 2.54 -10.89 -2.04
N THR A 92 2.93 -11.56 -3.12
CA THR A 92 4.29 -12.09 -3.28
C THR A 92 5.35 -11.00 -3.39
N GLN A 93 4.97 -9.81 -3.84
CA GLN A 93 5.86 -8.64 -3.87
C GLN A 93 6.11 -8.05 -2.48
N ILE A 94 5.15 -8.23 -1.56
CA ILE A 94 5.20 -7.65 -0.22
C ILE A 94 5.80 -8.64 0.78
N MET A 95 5.56 -9.94 0.59
CA MET A 95 6.01 -11.00 1.49
C MET A 95 7.40 -11.50 1.08
N ARG A 96 8.38 -11.41 1.98
CA ARG A 96 9.76 -11.87 1.70
C ARG A 96 9.93 -13.39 1.65
N SER A 97 9.06 -14.13 2.28
CA SER A 97 9.22 -15.57 2.45
C SER A 97 8.19 -16.33 1.65
N GLN A 98 8.64 -17.23 0.77
CA GLN A 98 7.78 -18.17 0.04
C GLN A 98 7.19 -19.27 0.94
N VAL A 99 7.65 -19.39 2.19
CA VAL A 99 7.15 -20.36 3.17
C VAL A 99 5.83 -19.89 3.80
N HIS A 100 5.52 -18.60 3.72
CA HIS A 100 4.32 -18.01 4.29
C HIS A 100 3.22 -17.87 3.25
N ASN A 101 1.99 -18.15 3.65
CA ASN A 101 0.84 -18.19 2.78
C ASN A 101 -0.02 -16.93 2.93
N THR A 102 -0.74 -16.62 1.85
CA THR A 102 -1.84 -15.66 1.87
C THR A 102 -3.14 -16.43 1.93
N LEU A 103 -3.92 -16.22 2.99
CA LEU A 103 -5.22 -16.83 3.21
C LEU A 103 -6.31 -15.77 3.06
N LEU A 104 -7.01 -15.77 1.93
CA LEU A 104 -8.13 -14.87 1.63
C LEU A 104 -9.40 -15.72 1.47
N GLN A 105 -10.27 -15.70 2.49
CA GLN A 105 -11.47 -16.52 2.49
C GLN A 105 -12.69 -15.76 2.98
N ASN A 106 -13.84 -16.03 2.39
CA ASN A 106 -15.14 -15.50 2.79
C ASN A 106 -15.19 -13.95 2.87
N ASN A 107 -14.39 -13.27 2.03
CA ASN A 107 -14.49 -11.84 1.81
C ASN A 107 -15.57 -11.57 0.74
N ARG A 108 -15.84 -10.30 0.43
CA ARG A 108 -16.81 -9.93 -0.61
C ARG A 108 -16.46 -10.61 -1.93
N ASP A 109 -17.46 -11.16 -2.58
CA ASP A 109 -17.33 -11.82 -3.87
C ASP A 109 -16.74 -10.86 -4.94
N PRO A 110 -15.70 -11.28 -5.68
CA PRO A 110 -15.06 -10.41 -6.68
C PRO A 110 -16.03 -9.91 -7.76
N GLY A 111 -17.00 -10.71 -8.15
CA GLY A 111 -18.03 -10.30 -9.11
C GLY A 111 -18.91 -9.17 -8.58
N LYS A 112 -19.23 -9.20 -7.28
CA LYS A 112 -19.97 -8.12 -6.62
C LYS A 112 -19.13 -6.87 -6.46
N CYS A 113 -17.82 -6.99 -6.24
CA CYS A 113 -16.89 -5.86 -6.22
C CYS A 113 -16.86 -5.16 -7.58
N ILE A 114 -16.67 -5.91 -8.66
CA ILE A 114 -16.66 -5.39 -10.03
C ILE A 114 -17.99 -4.73 -10.38
N ALA A 115 -19.11 -5.39 -10.12
CA ALA A 115 -20.45 -4.86 -10.39
C ALA A 115 -20.73 -3.57 -9.62
N GLY A 116 -20.15 -3.42 -8.41
CA GLY A 116 -20.24 -2.21 -7.59
C GLY A 116 -19.21 -1.13 -7.94
N GLY A 117 -18.38 -1.32 -8.98
CA GLY A 117 -17.34 -0.37 -9.37
C GLY A 117 -16.11 -0.37 -8.45
N ALA A 118 -16.01 -1.34 -7.52
CA ALA A 118 -14.87 -1.45 -6.62
C ALA A 118 -13.72 -2.20 -7.31
N VAL A 119 -13.05 -1.51 -8.23
CA VAL A 119 -11.92 -2.00 -9.02
C VAL A 119 -10.73 -1.04 -8.90
N CYS A 120 -9.52 -1.55 -9.08
CA CYS A 120 -8.32 -0.73 -9.09
C CYS A 120 -8.38 0.33 -10.19
N ASP A 121 -7.82 1.50 -9.91
CA ASP A 121 -7.70 2.57 -10.91
C ASP A 121 -6.88 2.09 -12.11
N LYS A 122 -7.25 2.59 -13.30
CA LYS A 122 -6.57 2.26 -14.56
C LYS A 122 -5.09 2.66 -14.61
N GLN A 123 -4.68 3.59 -13.74
CA GLN A 123 -3.28 4.01 -13.58
C GLN A 123 -2.47 3.06 -12.70
N CYS A 124 -3.12 2.15 -11.99
CA CYS A 124 -2.41 1.10 -11.26
C CYS A 124 -1.81 0.07 -12.22
N SER A 125 -0.65 -0.47 -11.83
CA SER A 125 -0.06 -1.61 -12.53
C SER A 125 -0.84 -2.91 -12.23
N SER A 126 -0.37 -4.02 -12.79
CA SER A 126 -0.91 -5.36 -12.51
C SER A 126 -0.63 -5.87 -11.09
N GLU A 127 0.17 -5.14 -10.31
CA GLU A 127 0.46 -5.49 -8.90
C GLU A 127 -0.73 -5.27 -7.96
N GLY A 128 -1.77 -4.55 -8.42
CA GLY A 128 -3.01 -4.32 -7.69
C GLY A 128 -3.05 -3.00 -6.94
N CYS A 129 -4.02 -2.89 -6.02
CA CYS A 129 -4.26 -1.66 -5.28
C CYS A 129 -4.83 -1.93 -3.87
N TRP A 130 -4.61 -0.99 -2.97
CA TRP A 130 -5.08 -1.02 -1.59
C TRP A 130 -6.53 -0.52 -1.41
N GLY A 131 -7.12 0.03 -2.47
CA GLY A 131 -8.44 0.64 -2.45
C GLY A 131 -8.71 1.49 -3.70
N PRO A 132 -9.77 2.30 -3.70
CA PRO A 132 -10.17 3.10 -4.85
C PRO A 132 -9.23 4.27 -5.10
N GLY A 133 -9.05 4.61 -6.39
CA GLY A 133 -8.29 5.78 -6.86
C GLY A 133 -6.81 5.52 -7.09
N ASN A 134 -6.19 6.45 -7.82
CA ASN A 134 -4.83 6.35 -8.32
C ASN A 134 -3.74 6.56 -7.25
N LYS A 135 -4.09 7.01 -6.04
CA LYS A 135 -3.20 7.08 -4.85
C LYS A 135 -3.13 5.77 -4.06
N MET A 136 -3.96 4.80 -4.43
CA MET A 136 -4.04 3.51 -3.73
C MET A 136 -3.37 2.38 -4.50
N CYS A 137 -2.70 2.66 -5.61
CA CYS A 137 -1.95 1.66 -6.36
C CYS A 137 -0.78 1.08 -5.54
N LEU A 138 -0.53 -0.21 -5.70
CA LEU A 138 0.68 -0.83 -5.17
C LEU A 138 1.92 -0.32 -5.91
N SER A 139 1.78 -0.18 -7.23
CA SER A 139 2.74 0.51 -8.11
C SER A 139 2.00 1.15 -9.29
N CYS A 140 2.60 2.16 -9.89
CA CYS A 140 2.01 2.85 -11.02
C CYS A 140 2.26 2.10 -12.34
N ARG A 141 1.30 2.17 -13.26
CA ARG A 141 1.46 1.65 -14.62
C ARG A 141 2.48 2.46 -15.40
N THR A 142 2.44 3.78 -15.26
CA THR A 142 3.29 4.72 -15.99
C THR A 142 4.13 5.53 -15.01
N TYR A 143 3.61 6.59 -14.46
CA TYR A 143 4.38 7.55 -13.68
C TYR A 143 3.79 7.75 -12.28
N ASN A 144 4.67 8.03 -11.32
CA ASN A 144 4.31 8.42 -9.96
C ASN A 144 4.68 9.89 -9.74
N VAL A 145 3.70 10.69 -9.34
CA VAL A 145 3.90 12.11 -8.96
C VAL A 145 3.28 12.32 -7.60
N ASP A 146 4.07 12.65 -6.59
CA ASP A 146 3.61 12.91 -5.22
C ASP A 146 2.65 11.82 -4.69
N GLU A 147 3.06 10.56 -4.80
CA GLU A 147 2.28 9.37 -4.42
C GLU A 147 0.99 9.15 -5.24
N GLU A 148 0.87 9.79 -6.38
CA GLU A 148 -0.27 9.66 -7.29
C GLU A 148 0.16 9.09 -8.64
N CYS A 149 -0.53 8.05 -9.09
CA CYS A 149 -0.26 7.45 -10.40
C CYS A 149 -0.95 8.25 -11.51
N VAL A 150 -0.17 8.72 -12.48
CA VAL A 150 -0.64 9.55 -13.59
C VAL A 150 -0.29 8.94 -14.95
N PRO A 151 -1.09 9.19 -16.01
CA PRO A 151 -0.87 8.60 -17.33
C PRO A 151 0.25 9.26 -18.12
N SER A 152 0.51 10.55 -17.88
CA SER A 152 1.48 11.36 -18.62
C SER A 152 2.05 12.47 -17.78
N CYS A 153 3.21 12.97 -18.19
CA CYS A 153 3.82 14.17 -17.65
C CYS A 153 3.14 15.42 -18.23
N ASP A 154 2.83 16.41 -17.41
CA ASP A 154 2.46 17.73 -17.86
C ASP A 154 3.66 18.68 -17.72
N PRO A 155 4.33 19.04 -18.84
CA PRO A 155 5.48 19.94 -18.81
C PRO A 155 5.15 21.33 -18.25
N ASN A 156 3.87 21.75 -18.34
CA ASN A 156 3.45 23.06 -17.84
C ASN A 156 3.45 23.12 -16.32
N LEU A 157 3.43 21.97 -15.63
CA LEU A 157 3.58 21.89 -14.18
C LEU A 157 5.04 21.85 -13.73
N GLY A 158 6.01 22.04 -14.65
CA GLY A 158 7.44 21.99 -14.36
C GLY A 158 7.92 20.61 -13.94
N LEU A 159 7.26 19.56 -14.42
CA LEU A 159 7.62 18.18 -14.15
C LEU A 159 8.50 17.65 -15.27
N TYR A 160 9.61 17.04 -14.93
CA TYR A 160 10.53 16.39 -15.87
C TYR A 160 10.56 14.89 -15.62
N GLU A 161 10.66 14.13 -16.68
CA GLU A 161 10.79 12.68 -16.64
C GLU A 161 12.20 12.30 -16.17
N ALA A 162 12.27 11.59 -15.04
CA ALA A 162 13.50 10.97 -14.54
C ALA A 162 13.24 9.48 -14.29
N GLY A 163 13.33 8.67 -15.35
CA GLY A 163 12.93 7.27 -15.31
C GLY A 163 11.40 7.13 -15.21
N LYS A 164 10.90 6.47 -14.16
CA LYS A 164 9.45 6.35 -13.85
C LYS A 164 8.95 7.34 -12.80
N GLU A 165 9.80 8.25 -12.38
CA GLU A 165 9.48 9.29 -11.40
C GLU A 165 9.59 10.67 -12.03
N PHE A 166 8.82 11.62 -11.51
CA PHE A 166 8.91 13.01 -11.91
C PHE A 166 9.62 13.83 -10.84
N ILE A 167 10.46 14.74 -11.31
CA ILE A 167 11.14 15.71 -10.44
C ILE A 167 10.59 17.10 -10.80
N SER A 168 10.12 17.86 -9.80
CA SER A 168 9.67 19.23 -10.03
C SER A 168 10.85 20.16 -10.26
N THR A 169 10.67 21.16 -11.13
CA THR A 169 11.68 22.18 -11.45
C THR A 169 12.15 22.95 -10.21
N LEU A 170 11.28 23.11 -9.20
CA LEU A 170 11.60 23.79 -7.95
C LEU A 170 12.69 23.05 -7.16
N ILE A 171 12.73 21.72 -7.22
CA ILE A 171 13.76 20.90 -6.59
C ILE A 171 15.10 21.10 -7.31
N ILE A 172 15.09 21.22 -8.65
CA ILE A 172 16.30 21.43 -9.45
C ILE A 172 16.92 22.81 -9.19
N LEU A 173 16.11 23.85 -9.10
CA LEU A 173 16.61 25.24 -8.91
C LEU A 173 17.01 25.55 -7.47
N GLY A 174 16.48 24.84 -6.47
CA GLY A 174 16.81 25.06 -5.07
C GLY A 174 18.00 24.27 -4.53
N GLN A 175 18.54 23.31 -5.29
CA GLN A 175 19.56 22.36 -4.79
C GLN A 175 20.73 22.12 -5.76
N THR A 176 21.17 23.13 -6.50
CA THR A 176 22.31 22.97 -7.42
C THR A 176 23.61 22.55 -6.75
N THR A 177 23.71 22.56 -5.42
CA THR A 177 24.87 22.08 -4.66
C THR A 177 24.71 20.70 -4.03
N LEU A 178 23.49 20.16 -3.90
CA LEU A 178 23.23 18.85 -3.27
C LEU A 178 22.94 17.72 -4.27
N LEU A 179 22.42 18.04 -5.47
CA LEU A 179 22.07 17.02 -6.47
C LEU A 179 23.29 16.40 -7.16
N THR A 180 24.43 17.10 -7.24
CA THR A 180 25.65 16.49 -7.77
C THR A 180 26.21 15.37 -6.89
N SER A 181 25.94 15.42 -5.57
CA SER A 181 26.34 14.33 -4.65
C SER A 181 25.38 13.15 -4.63
N LEU A 182 24.08 13.37 -4.92
CA LEU A 182 23.08 12.29 -4.97
C LEU A 182 23.07 11.52 -6.30
N ILE A 183 23.36 12.20 -7.42
CA ILE A 183 23.51 11.52 -8.72
C ILE A 183 24.78 10.65 -8.73
N TYR A 184 25.85 11.05 -8.03
CA TYR A 184 27.05 10.22 -7.87
C TYR A 184 26.85 9.02 -6.92
N ALA A 185 25.95 9.11 -5.92
CA ALA A 185 25.70 8.02 -4.99
C ALA A 185 24.83 6.90 -5.60
N SER A 186 23.97 7.20 -6.58
CA SER A 186 23.15 6.19 -7.27
C SER A 186 23.86 5.52 -8.47
N ALA A 187 25.02 6.05 -8.91
CA ALA A 187 25.79 5.49 -10.01
C ALA A 187 26.85 4.45 -9.57
N PHE A 188 27.04 4.21 -8.28
CA PHE A 188 28.09 3.33 -7.73
C PHE A 188 27.55 2.15 -6.90
N HIS A 189 26.41 1.55 -7.28
CA HIS A 189 26.01 0.27 -6.71
C HIS A 189 25.64 -0.72 -7.81
N PHE A 190 26.65 -1.06 -8.62
CA PHE A 190 26.72 -2.29 -9.40
C PHE A 190 28.16 -2.85 -9.29
N GLU A 191 28.36 -3.69 -8.33
CA GLU A 191 29.20 -4.89 -8.36
C GLU A 191 28.66 -5.86 -7.32
#